data_2c8711ff886fb51b01a579d5df439ae0
#
_entry.id   2c8711ff886fb51b01a579d5df439ae0
#
_cell.length_a   1.000
_cell.length_b   1.000
_cell.length_c   1.000
_cell.angle_alpha   90.00
_cell.angle_beta   90.00
_cell.angle_gamma   90.00
#
_symmetry.space_group_name_H-M   'P 1'
#
loop_
_entity.id
_entity.type
_entity.pdbx_description
1 polymer ?
#
loop_
_entity_poly.entity_id
_entity_poly.type
_entity_poly.pdbx_seq_one_letter_code
_entity_poly.pdbx_strand_id
1 'polypeptide(L)'
;MDENIKKSYEYWCTAPIFDAETKAELKAIAENEDEIFDRFYKELEFGTGGLRGVIGAGTNRMNIYTVGKASQGLANYILKHGTQAKGVAIAYDSRHMSPEFADTAACVLAGNGIKAYVFDSLRPTPELSFALRTLGCTAGIVVTASHNPPEYNGYKVYWEDGAQVTPPHDVAIINEVNAITDYAEIKKLTREDAQAKGLYQVIGKDIDDQYMAALKKLVLHPEVIKEMASSLKVVYTPLHGTGNVPVRRVLEELGFTHVYVVPEQEKPDGNFPTVPYPNPEDKRTFELALKLAAEKDADLVLATDPDADRLGVYAKDTKTGEYKVFTGNMSGMLICEYEMEQKQALGILPANGALVTTIVSTNMAQAVAKAYGMKFIECLTGFKYIGEQIKLFEQTGSNEYVFGFEESYGCLVGTHARDKDAVVAVMTLCEAAAFYKKQGITLWDKMIQMYEKYGYYKEDQVSLTFKGADGAKKMQDMMDAYRKDTPTQIGEYKVLKFRDYKNDVVVDLATGEKTTTGLPKSNVLYFELENDAWFCVRPSGTEPKIKFYAGVKGTSIDDSAKKLSDLLATVK
;
A
#
# COMPACT_ATOMS: atom_id res chain seq x y z
N MET A 1 -1.82 36.18 -12.96
CA MET A 1 -2.69 35.06 -12.50
C MET A 1 -3.88 34.89 -13.44
N ASP A 2 -4.24 33.62 -13.77
CA ASP A 2 -5.40 33.28 -14.60
C ASP A 2 -6.71 33.76 -13.93
N GLU A 3 -7.69 34.25 -14.73
CA GLU A 3 -8.93 34.84 -14.22
C GLU A 3 -9.82 33.80 -13.49
N ASN A 4 -9.80 32.54 -13.91
CA ASN A 4 -10.57 31.47 -13.26
C ASN A 4 -9.98 31.13 -11.90
N ILE A 5 -8.64 31.09 -11.79
CA ILE A 5 -7.92 30.86 -10.54
C ILE A 5 -8.25 31.98 -9.55
N LYS A 6 -8.21 33.24 -10.03
CA LYS A 6 -8.55 34.41 -9.20
C LYS A 6 -9.99 34.34 -8.69
N LYS A 7 -10.95 34.02 -9.56
CA LYS A 7 -12.37 33.86 -9.17
C LYS A 7 -12.57 32.76 -8.13
N SER A 8 -11.90 31.61 -8.31
CA SER A 8 -11.96 30.51 -7.35
C SER A 8 -11.39 30.91 -5.98
N TYR A 9 -10.23 31.55 -5.96
CA TYR A 9 -9.63 32.09 -4.74
C TYR A 9 -10.56 33.11 -4.03
N GLU A 10 -11.10 34.10 -4.76
CA GLU A 10 -12.03 35.11 -4.23
C GLU A 10 -13.29 34.46 -3.66
N TYR A 11 -13.83 33.45 -4.35
CA TYR A 11 -14.99 32.70 -3.86
C TYR A 11 -14.69 32.02 -2.53
N TRP A 12 -13.55 31.35 -2.39
CA TRP A 12 -13.17 30.72 -1.13
C TRP A 12 -12.89 31.72 0.00
N CYS A 13 -12.44 32.92 -0.32
CA CYS A 13 -12.21 33.99 0.66
C CYS A 13 -13.52 34.62 1.17
N THR A 14 -14.58 34.61 0.36
CA THR A 14 -15.80 35.45 0.63
C THR A 14 -17.06 34.65 0.90
N ALA A 15 -17.25 33.50 0.26
CA ALA A 15 -18.49 32.73 0.37
C ALA A 15 -18.74 32.27 1.82
N PRO A 16 -20.01 32.33 2.28
CA PRO A 16 -20.37 32.02 3.67
C PRO A 16 -20.19 30.55 4.05
N ILE A 17 -20.08 29.65 3.06
CA ILE A 17 -19.90 28.21 3.28
C ILE A 17 -18.51 27.87 3.86
N PHE A 18 -17.50 28.70 3.60
CA PHE A 18 -16.18 28.52 4.14
C PHE A 18 -16.03 29.17 5.51
N ASP A 19 -15.40 28.46 6.45
CA ASP A 19 -15.22 28.91 7.81
C ASP A 19 -14.18 30.05 7.95
N ALA A 20 -14.09 30.62 9.15
CA ALA A 20 -13.20 31.75 9.42
C ALA A 20 -11.73 31.37 9.34
N GLU A 21 -11.36 30.14 9.71
CA GLU A 21 -9.99 29.63 9.68
C GLU A 21 -9.51 29.46 8.24
N THR A 22 -10.28 28.82 7.39
CA THR A 22 -10.02 28.68 5.95
C THR A 22 -9.83 30.06 5.29
N LYS A 23 -10.71 31.02 5.59
CA LYS A 23 -10.60 32.39 5.07
C LYS A 23 -9.35 33.13 5.58
N ALA A 24 -8.99 32.91 6.85
CA ALA A 24 -7.80 33.53 7.43
C ALA A 24 -6.51 32.97 6.78
N GLU A 25 -6.46 31.65 6.57
CA GLU A 25 -5.35 30.99 5.87
C GLU A 25 -5.17 31.56 4.45
N LEU A 26 -6.24 31.67 3.69
CA LEU A 26 -6.20 32.23 2.33
C LEU A 26 -5.81 33.70 2.29
N LYS A 27 -6.27 34.52 3.25
CA LYS A 27 -5.87 35.92 3.37
C LYS A 27 -4.37 36.07 3.65
N ALA A 28 -3.77 35.14 4.40
CA ALA A 28 -2.36 35.17 4.71
C ALA A 28 -1.45 34.99 3.47
N ILE A 29 -1.96 34.41 2.39
CA ILE A 29 -1.23 34.21 1.13
C ILE A 29 -1.65 35.19 0.02
N ALA A 30 -2.45 36.24 0.32
CA ALA A 30 -3.01 37.14 -0.67
C ALA A 30 -2.00 37.80 -1.61
N GLU A 31 -0.77 38.03 -1.13
CA GLU A 31 0.32 38.63 -1.91
C GLU A 31 1.22 37.57 -2.59
N ASN A 32 0.93 36.26 -2.44
CA ASN A 32 1.73 35.17 -3.00
C ASN A 32 0.99 34.50 -4.16
N GLU A 33 1.19 35.03 -5.38
CA GLU A 33 0.51 34.51 -6.57
C GLU A 33 0.86 33.05 -6.90
N ASP A 34 2.08 32.60 -6.60
CA ASP A 34 2.52 31.22 -6.86
C ASP A 34 1.79 30.24 -5.93
N GLU A 35 1.63 30.60 -4.66
CA GLU A 35 0.89 29.80 -3.69
C GLU A 35 -0.62 29.74 -4.01
N ILE A 36 -1.21 30.90 -4.43
CA ILE A 36 -2.60 30.93 -4.88
C ILE A 36 -2.77 30.05 -6.12
N PHE A 37 -1.86 30.18 -7.10
CA PHE A 37 -1.88 29.33 -8.29
C PHE A 37 -1.85 27.84 -7.92
N ASP A 38 -0.91 27.40 -7.09
CA ASP A 38 -0.74 25.99 -6.71
C ASP A 38 -1.99 25.43 -5.99
N ARG A 39 -2.68 26.25 -5.21
CA ARG A 39 -3.90 25.87 -4.49
C ARG A 39 -5.17 25.81 -5.34
N PHE A 40 -5.22 26.53 -6.48
CA PHE A 40 -6.46 26.74 -7.25
C PHE A 40 -6.36 26.44 -8.75
N TYR A 41 -5.18 26.04 -9.30
CA TYR A 41 -5.05 25.79 -10.74
C TYR A 41 -5.83 24.57 -11.22
N LYS A 42 -6.20 23.69 -10.31
CA LYS A 42 -7.08 22.52 -10.55
C LYS A 42 -7.85 22.14 -9.28
N GLU A 43 -8.78 21.23 -9.42
CA GLU A 43 -9.34 20.52 -8.29
C GLU A 43 -8.46 19.33 -7.90
N LEU A 44 -8.47 18.97 -6.61
CA LEU A 44 -7.81 17.75 -6.14
C LEU A 44 -8.50 16.55 -6.79
N GLU A 45 -7.76 15.82 -7.59
CA GLU A 45 -8.30 14.72 -8.37
C GLU A 45 -8.63 13.52 -7.46
N PHE A 46 -9.85 13.02 -7.58
CA PHE A 46 -10.19 11.70 -7.08
C PHE A 46 -9.60 10.68 -8.04
N GLY A 47 -8.40 10.18 -7.70
CA GLY A 47 -7.71 9.17 -8.50
C GLY A 47 -8.38 7.79 -8.40
N THR A 48 -7.74 6.76 -8.95
CA THR A 48 -8.28 5.39 -9.07
C THR A 48 -8.57 4.67 -7.74
N GLY A 49 -8.69 5.38 -6.65
CA GLY A 49 -8.98 4.79 -5.34
C GLY A 49 -9.14 5.82 -4.22
N GLY A 50 -9.17 7.11 -4.53
CA GLY A 50 -9.38 8.17 -3.54
C GLY A 50 -8.61 9.46 -3.82
N LEU A 51 -8.56 10.33 -2.81
CA LEU A 51 -7.82 11.60 -2.82
C LEU A 51 -6.44 11.44 -2.16
N ARG A 52 -5.48 12.23 -2.60
CA ARG A 52 -4.21 12.45 -1.90
C ARG A 52 -3.68 13.84 -2.24
N GLY A 53 -3.29 14.62 -1.24
CA GLY A 53 -2.75 15.95 -1.46
C GLY A 53 -2.21 16.58 -0.17
N VAL A 54 -1.66 17.78 -0.32
CA VAL A 54 -1.20 18.62 0.79
C VAL A 54 -2.42 19.15 1.55
N ILE A 55 -2.34 19.16 2.88
CA ILE A 55 -3.37 19.72 3.76
C ILE A 55 -3.39 21.25 3.62
N GLY A 56 -4.55 21.86 3.52
CA GLY A 56 -4.72 23.31 3.49
C GLY A 56 -5.97 23.79 2.76
N ALA A 57 -6.21 25.08 2.78
CA ALA A 57 -7.31 25.73 2.07
C ALA A 57 -7.04 25.77 0.56
N GLY A 58 -8.07 25.48 -0.25
CA GLY A 58 -8.01 25.51 -1.71
C GLY A 58 -8.57 24.26 -2.37
N THR A 59 -8.86 24.36 -3.66
CA THR A 59 -9.47 23.26 -4.44
C THR A 59 -8.49 22.12 -4.69
N ASN A 60 -7.19 22.41 -4.78
CA ASN A 60 -6.10 21.43 -4.96
C ASN A 60 -5.43 21.07 -3.63
N ARG A 61 -6.19 20.99 -2.55
CA ARG A 61 -5.74 20.70 -1.19
C ARG A 61 -6.67 19.70 -0.50
N MET A 62 -6.12 18.96 0.47
CA MET A 62 -6.91 18.15 1.41
C MET A 62 -7.47 19.06 2.51
N ASN A 63 -8.77 19.17 2.58
CA ASN A 63 -9.48 19.90 3.61
C ASN A 63 -10.90 19.35 3.79
N ILE A 64 -11.64 19.85 4.76
CA ILE A 64 -13.00 19.37 5.07
C ILE A 64 -13.99 19.55 3.90
N TYR A 65 -13.75 20.48 2.99
CA TYR A 65 -14.60 20.73 1.82
C TYR A 65 -14.33 19.73 0.70
N THR A 66 -13.07 19.49 0.37
CA THR A 66 -12.69 18.50 -0.66
C THR A 66 -13.00 17.07 -0.21
N VAL A 67 -12.78 16.75 1.07
CA VAL A 67 -13.22 15.48 1.70
C VAL A 67 -14.75 15.38 1.72
N GLY A 68 -15.45 16.47 2.04
CA GLY A 68 -16.91 16.53 2.00
C GLY A 68 -17.47 16.27 0.60
N LYS A 69 -16.85 16.87 -0.43
CA LYS A 69 -17.20 16.66 -1.84
C LYS A 69 -17.01 15.20 -2.25
N ALA A 70 -15.88 14.61 -1.91
CA ALA A 70 -15.59 13.19 -2.17
C ALA A 70 -16.60 12.27 -1.47
N SER A 71 -16.93 12.57 -0.21
CA SER A 71 -17.90 11.80 0.57
C SER A 71 -19.32 11.93 0.04
N GLN A 72 -19.71 13.10 -0.46
CA GLN A 72 -21.00 13.29 -1.12
C GLN A 72 -21.09 12.51 -2.43
N GLY A 73 -20.02 12.50 -3.24
CA GLY A 73 -19.96 11.69 -4.47
C GLY A 73 -20.08 10.19 -4.17
N LEU A 74 -19.35 9.71 -3.15
CA LEU A 74 -19.48 8.33 -2.68
C LEU A 74 -20.92 8.03 -2.19
N ALA A 75 -21.53 8.92 -1.42
CA ALA A 75 -22.91 8.79 -0.96
C ALA A 75 -23.89 8.72 -2.13
N ASN A 76 -23.75 9.58 -3.14
CA ASN A 76 -24.58 9.55 -4.34
C ASN A 76 -24.48 8.20 -5.07
N TYR A 77 -23.25 7.68 -5.21
CA TYR A 77 -23.03 6.37 -5.83
C TYR A 77 -23.67 5.23 -5.03
N ILE A 78 -23.50 5.21 -3.70
CA ILE A 78 -24.12 4.21 -2.83
C ILE A 78 -25.65 4.23 -2.93
N LEU A 79 -26.26 5.43 -2.96
CA LEU A 79 -27.71 5.60 -3.12
C LEU A 79 -28.20 5.07 -4.48
N LYS A 80 -27.49 5.38 -5.57
CA LYS A 80 -27.81 4.86 -6.90
C LYS A 80 -27.63 3.34 -6.99
N HIS A 81 -26.69 2.79 -6.23
CA HIS A 81 -26.45 1.35 -6.15
C HIS A 81 -27.46 0.61 -5.26
N GLY A 82 -28.22 1.36 -4.45
CA GLY A 82 -29.30 0.80 -3.60
C GLY A 82 -28.80 0.05 -2.36
N THR A 83 -27.57 0.31 -1.90
CA THR A 83 -26.95 -0.42 -0.78
C THR A 83 -26.75 0.42 0.49
N GLN A 84 -27.39 1.59 0.58
CA GLN A 84 -27.24 2.53 1.70
C GLN A 84 -27.54 1.93 3.07
N ALA A 85 -28.39 0.90 3.15
CA ALA A 85 -28.74 0.23 4.40
C ALA A 85 -27.57 -0.53 5.05
N LYS A 86 -26.56 -0.91 4.25
CA LYS A 86 -25.38 -1.62 4.75
C LYS A 86 -24.41 -0.72 5.51
N GLY A 87 -24.42 0.59 5.23
CA GLY A 87 -23.53 1.56 5.86
C GLY A 87 -22.08 1.55 5.33
N VAL A 88 -21.24 2.37 5.94
CA VAL A 88 -19.83 2.59 5.57
C VAL A 88 -18.96 2.55 6.82
N ALA A 89 -17.86 1.77 6.81
CA ALA A 89 -16.87 1.75 7.87
C ALA A 89 -15.78 2.81 7.62
N ILE A 90 -15.28 3.48 8.66
CA ILE A 90 -14.30 4.56 8.54
C ILE A 90 -13.18 4.37 9.56
N ALA A 91 -11.92 4.30 9.08
CA ALA A 91 -10.71 4.33 9.88
C ALA A 91 -9.81 5.49 9.47
N TYR A 92 -8.84 5.82 10.31
CA TYR A 92 -7.91 6.92 10.08
C TYR A 92 -6.57 6.65 10.77
N ASP A 93 -5.51 7.29 10.26
CA ASP A 93 -4.16 7.19 10.81
C ASP A 93 -3.81 8.34 11.79
N SER A 94 -2.53 8.47 12.13
CA SER A 94 -2.01 9.46 13.08
C SER A 94 -1.77 10.85 12.47
N ARG A 95 -2.02 11.07 11.18
CA ARG A 95 -1.75 12.32 10.49
C ARG A 95 -2.63 13.45 10.98
N HIS A 96 -2.11 14.68 10.82
CA HIS A 96 -2.90 15.89 11.04
C HIS A 96 -4.20 15.83 10.23
N MET A 97 -5.29 16.29 10.83
CA MET A 97 -6.64 16.35 10.25
C MET A 97 -7.27 14.97 9.94
N SER A 98 -6.61 13.84 10.23
CA SER A 98 -7.21 12.52 9.97
C SER A 98 -8.52 12.29 10.73
N PRO A 99 -8.61 12.58 12.04
CA PRO A 99 -9.89 12.48 12.77
C PRO A 99 -10.98 13.42 12.23
N GLU A 100 -10.63 14.67 11.89
CA GLU A 100 -11.54 15.67 11.37
C GLU A 100 -12.09 15.31 9.99
N PHE A 101 -11.23 14.74 9.13
CA PHE A 101 -11.64 14.25 7.82
C PHE A 101 -12.52 13.00 7.92
N ALA A 102 -12.21 12.10 8.84
CA ALA A 102 -13.05 10.93 9.13
C ALA A 102 -14.45 11.35 9.65
N ASP A 103 -14.49 12.31 10.58
CA ASP A 103 -15.74 12.88 11.09
C ASP A 103 -16.55 13.60 10.00
N THR A 104 -15.86 14.38 9.15
CA THR A 104 -16.49 15.04 8.00
C THR A 104 -17.14 14.03 7.06
N ALA A 105 -16.43 12.96 6.70
CA ALA A 105 -16.97 11.89 5.86
C ALA A 105 -18.20 11.23 6.49
N ALA A 106 -18.13 10.89 7.78
CA ALA A 106 -19.23 10.29 8.52
C ALA A 106 -20.47 11.20 8.56
N CYS A 107 -20.29 12.50 8.82
CA CYS A 107 -21.35 13.49 8.89
C CYS A 107 -22.02 13.71 7.53
N VAL A 108 -21.26 13.66 6.42
CA VAL A 108 -21.81 13.74 5.05
C VAL A 108 -22.59 12.48 4.71
N LEU A 109 -22.06 11.29 4.99
CA LEU A 109 -22.78 10.03 4.81
C LEU A 109 -24.12 10.04 5.58
N ALA A 110 -24.09 10.45 6.86
CA ALA A 110 -25.27 10.58 7.69
C ALA A 110 -26.29 11.60 7.13
N GLY A 111 -25.82 12.72 6.56
CA GLY A 111 -26.65 13.73 5.88
C GLY A 111 -27.40 13.17 4.66
N ASN A 112 -26.89 12.08 4.08
CA ASN A 112 -27.50 11.32 3.00
C ASN A 112 -28.26 10.06 3.46
N GLY A 113 -28.48 9.89 4.78
CA GLY A 113 -29.18 8.75 5.35
C GLY A 113 -28.38 7.44 5.34
N ILE A 114 -27.05 7.51 5.16
CA ILE A 114 -26.15 6.36 5.16
C ILE A 114 -25.47 6.26 6.53
N LYS A 115 -25.54 5.10 7.17
CA LYS A 115 -24.91 4.87 8.47
C LYS A 115 -23.40 4.80 8.34
N ALA A 116 -22.68 5.55 9.17
CA ALA A 116 -21.23 5.50 9.30
C ALA A 116 -20.83 4.76 10.58
N TYR A 117 -19.90 3.81 10.46
CA TYR A 117 -19.24 3.11 11.57
C TYR A 117 -17.82 3.66 11.68
N VAL A 118 -17.56 4.51 12.66
CA VAL A 118 -16.29 5.22 12.80
C VAL A 118 -15.49 4.64 13.96
N PHE A 119 -14.24 4.29 13.74
CA PHE A 119 -13.37 3.85 14.83
C PHE A 119 -13.17 4.95 15.88
N ASP A 120 -13.12 4.56 17.15
CA ASP A 120 -12.97 5.46 18.30
C ASP A 120 -11.59 6.13 18.36
N SER A 121 -10.60 5.53 17.75
CA SER A 121 -9.23 6.03 17.61
C SER A 121 -8.61 5.49 16.33
N LEU A 122 -7.36 5.88 16.05
CA LEU A 122 -6.65 5.45 14.84
C LEU A 122 -6.56 3.92 14.72
N ARG A 123 -6.76 3.40 13.51
CA ARG A 123 -6.67 1.97 13.16
C ARG A 123 -5.95 1.76 11.83
N PRO A 124 -5.29 0.60 11.66
CA PRO A 124 -4.62 0.24 10.42
C PRO A 124 -5.56 0.12 9.22
N THR A 125 -5.01 0.38 8.03
CA THR A 125 -5.71 0.12 6.76
C THR A 125 -6.24 -1.31 6.65
N PRO A 126 -5.48 -2.39 6.96
CA PRO A 126 -6.02 -3.74 6.90
C PRO A 126 -7.16 -4.01 7.88
N GLU A 127 -7.18 -3.35 9.02
CA GLU A 127 -8.26 -3.49 9.99
C GLU A 127 -9.55 -2.83 9.50
N LEU A 128 -9.48 -1.74 8.73
CA LEU A 128 -10.64 -1.20 8.00
C LEU A 128 -11.19 -2.24 7.02
N SER A 129 -10.33 -2.84 6.21
CA SER A 129 -10.74 -3.88 5.25
C SER A 129 -11.44 -5.05 5.96
N PHE A 130 -10.92 -5.48 7.09
CA PHE A 130 -11.53 -6.49 7.96
C PHE A 130 -12.88 -6.02 8.54
N ALA A 131 -12.93 -4.81 9.07
CA ALA A 131 -14.13 -4.24 9.72
C ALA A 131 -15.30 -4.12 8.75
N LEU A 132 -15.08 -3.57 7.56
CA LEU A 132 -16.16 -3.40 6.59
C LEU A 132 -16.77 -4.74 6.15
N ARG A 133 -15.95 -5.78 6.03
CA ARG A 133 -16.40 -7.15 5.71
C ARG A 133 -17.16 -7.78 6.89
N THR A 134 -16.65 -7.63 8.10
CA THR A 134 -17.24 -8.15 9.34
C THR A 134 -18.60 -7.52 9.62
N LEU A 135 -18.72 -6.20 9.40
CA LEU A 135 -19.96 -5.45 9.58
C LEU A 135 -20.92 -5.57 8.38
N GLY A 136 -20.48 -6.16 7.26
CA GLY A 136 -21.26 -6.24 6.04
C GLY A 136 -21.54 -4.89 5.39
N CYS A 137 -20.62 -3.92 5.52
CA CYS A 137 -20.76 -2.60 4.94
C CYS A 137 -20.69 -2.64 3.42
N THR A 138 -21.31 -1.65 2.76
CA THR A 138 -21.23 -1.48 1.30
C THR A 138 -19.90 -0.90 0.86
N ALA A 139 -19.29 -0.06 1.70
CA ALA A 139 -18.02 0.59 1.43
C ALA A 139 -17.22 0.83 2.71
N GLY A 140 -15.96 1.19 2.55
CA GLY A 140 -15.07 1.63 3.61
C GLY A 140 -14.27 2.85 3.20
N ILE A 141 -13.83 3.62 4.18
CA ILE A 141 -12.96 4.78 4.01
C ILE A 141 -11.78 4.67 4.96
N VAL A 142 -10.56 4.89 4.44
CA VAL A 142 -9.39 5.12 5.29
C VAL A 142 -8.83 6.50 5.01
N VAL A 143 -8.75 7.31 6.06
CA VAL A 143 -8.12 8.62 5.98
C VAL A 143 -6.65 8.48 6.30
N THR A 144 -5.81 8.49 5.28
CA THR A 144 -4.36 8.30 5.36
C THR A 144 -3.67 8.74 4.07
N ALA A 145 -2.43 9.19 4.17
CA ALA A 145 -1.53 9.32 3.03
C ALA A 145 -0.37 8.30 3.12
N SER A 146 -0.56 7.18 3.86
CA SER A 146 0.44 6.13 4.04
C SER A 146 1.78 6.73 4.52
N HIS A 147 2.84 6.53 3.78
CA HIS A 147 4.21 6.95 4.10
C HIS A 147 4.62 8.33 3.56
N ASN A 148 3.70 9.12 3.01
CA ASN A 148 4.00 10.47 2.51
C ASN A 148 4.48 11.40 3.64
N PRO A 149 5.16 12.52 3.31
CA PRO A 149 5.54 13.55 4.29
C PRO A 149 4.38 14.09 5.14
N PRO A 150 4.66 14.75 6.29
CA PRO A 150 3.64 15.14 7.28
C PRO A 150 2.60 16.14 6.76
N GLU A 151 2.93 16.95 5.76
CA GLU A 151 2.02 17.91 5.14
C GLU A 151 0.92 17.27 4.27
N TYR A 152 1.03 15.97 3.97
CA TYR A 152 0.05 15.24 3.15
C TYR A 152 -0.99 14.53 4.00
N ASN A 153 -2.21 14.44 3.45
CA ASN A 153 -3.21 13.48 3.87
C ASN A 153 -3.92 12.88 2.64
N GLY A 154 -4.80 11.92 2.85
CA GLY A 154 -5.52 11.23 1.80
C GLY A 154 -6.84 10.63 2.29
N TYR A 155 -7.60 10.10 1.32
CA TYR A 155 -8.91 9.53 1.53
C TYR A 155 -9.05 8.35 0.57
N LYS A 156 -8.85 7.11 1.07
CA LYS A 156 -8.94 5.88 0.29
C LYS A 156 -10.35 5.30 0.39
N VAL A 157 -10.90 4.81 -0.71
CA VAL A 157 -12.24 4.18 -0.76
C VAL A 157 -12.12 2.69 -1.04
N TYR A 158 -12.86 1.90 -0.29
CA TYR A 158 -12.97 0.45 -0.35
C TYR A 158 -14.41 0.04 -0.67
N TRP A 159 -14.60 -1.11 -1.33
CA TRP A 159 -15.93 -1.63 -1.62
C TRP A 159 -16.27 -2.84 -0.75
N GLU A 160 -17.48 -3.39 -0.90
CA GLU A 160 -18.05 -4.42 -0.01
C GLU A 160 -17.22 -5.70 0.14
N ASP A 161 -16.33 -5.99 -0.81
CA ASP A 161 -15.40 -7.12 -0.74
C ASP A 161 -14.20 -6.88 0.19
N GLY A 162 -13.97 -5.63 0.60
CA GLY A 162 -12.86 -5.23 1.46
C GLY A 162 -11.62 -4.74 0.70
N ALA A 163 -11.62 -4.78 -0.63
CA ALA A 163 -10.54 -4.24 -1.44
C ALA A 163 -10.76 -2.76 -1.77
N GLN A 164 -9.67 -2.03 -2.01
CA GLN A 164 -9.75 -0.68 -2.56
C GLN A 164 -10.44 -0.75 -3.93
N VAL A 165 -11.29 0.25 -4.21
CA VAL A 165 -12.14 0.26 -5.41
C VAL A 165 -11.36 0.07 -6.71
N THR A 166 -11.92 -0.77 -7.59
CA THR A 166 -11.46 -1.03 -8.97
C THR A 166 -12.60 -0.73 -9.94
N PRO A 167 -12.35 -0.72 -11.27
CA PRO A 167 -13.44 -0.59 -12.24
C PRO A 167 -14.52 -1.68 -12.05
N PRO A 168 -15.82 -1.34 -12.17
CA PRO A 168 -16.36 -0.04 -12.60
C PRO A 168 -16.58 0.97 -11.44
N HIS A 169 -16.38 0.58 -10.19
CA HIS A 169 -16.74 1.38 -9.01
C HIS A 169 -15.93 2.68 -8.92
N ASP A 170 -14.61 2.64 -9.15
CA ASP A 170 -13.74 3.80 -9.09
C ASP A 170 -14.16 4.89 -10.09
N VAL A 171 -14.38 4.53 -11.35
CA VAL A 171 -14.82 5.46 -12.40
C VAL A 171 -16.22 6.04 -12.08
N ALA A 172 -17.13 5.20 -11.59
CA ALA A 172 -18.48 5.65 -11.26
C ALA A 172 -18.47 6.63 -10.07
N ILE A 173 -17.65 6.38 -9.04
CA ILE A 173 -17.50 7.30 -7.89
C ILE A 173 -16.87 8.62 -8.36
N ILE A 174 -15.81 8.57 -9.18
CA ILE A 174 -15.18 9.77 -9.76
C ILE A 174 -16.21 10.63 -10.48
N ASN A 175 -17.07 10.01 -11.29
CA ASN A 175 -18.11 10.74 -12.03
C ASN A 175 -19.11 11.43 -11.08
N GLU A 176 -19.52 10.77 -9.98
CA GLU A 176 -20.38 11.39 -8.97
C GLU A 176 -19.71 12.56 -8.24
N VAL A 177 -18.42 12.42 -7.91
CA VAL A 177 -17.63 13.51 -7.29
C VAL A 177 -17.53 14.71 -8.23
N ASN A 178 -17.19 14.46 -9.50
CA ASN A 178 -17.03 15.52 -10.51
C ASN A 178 -18.35 16.21 -10.90
N ALA A 179 -19.49 15.54 -10.70
CA ALA A 179 -20.79 16.13 -10.94
C ALA A 179 -21.20 17.19 -9.90
N ILE A 180 -20.53 17.22 -8.73
CA ILE A 180 -20.78 18.22 -7.69
C ILE A 180 -19.98 19.47 -8.05
N THR A 181 -20.68 20.55 -8.40
CA THR A 181 -20.07 21.81 -8.84
C THR A 181 -20.09 22.90 -7.77
N ASP A 182 -20.97 22.77 -6.78
CA ASP A 182 -21.09 23.70 -5.65
C ASP A 182 -20.97 22.95 -4.32
N TYR A 183 -20.12 23.43 -3.42
CA TYR A 183 -19.97 22.87 -2.07
C TYR A 183 -21.28 22.99 -1.24
N ALA A 184 -22.21 23.87 -1.61
CA ALA A 184 -23.53 23.96 -1.01
C ALA A 184 -24.44 22.75 -1.28
N GLU A 185 -24.12 21.93 -2.28
CA GLU A 185 -24.82 20.68 -2.58
C GLU A 185 -24.51 19.57 -1.57
N ILE A 186 -23.43 19.69 -0.78
CA ILE A 186 -23.00 18.70 0.20
C ILE A 186 -23.97 18.66 1.37
N LYS A 187 -24.68 17.53 1.52
CA LYS A 187 -25.59 17.28 2.63
C LYS A 187 -24.82 16.79 3.84
N LYS A 188 -24.91 17.49 4.94
CA LYS A 188 -24.18 17.20 6.16
C LYS A 188 -25.06 17.32 7.39
N LEU A 189 -25.00 16.36 8.32
CA LEU A 189 -25.50 16.48 9.69
C LEU A 189 -24.37 16.89 10.63
N THR A 190 -24.73 17.45 11.80
CA THR A 190 -23.78 17.51 12.91
C THR A 190 -23.54 16.11 13.43
N ARG A 191 -22.41 15.89 14.13
CA ARG A 191 -22.11 14.59 14.75
C ARG A 191 -23.20 14.20 15.76
N GLU A 192 -23.65 15.15 16.56
CA GLU A 192 -24.70 14.97 17.58
C GLU A 192 -26.02 14.54 16.95
N ASP A 193 -26.46 15.22 15.88
CA ASP A 193 -27.67 14.87 15.15
C ASP A 193 -27.57 13.51 14.46
N ALA A 194 -26.40 13.19 13.89
CA ALA A 194 -26.13 11.90 13.27
C ALA A 194 -26.18 10.76 14.29
N GLN A 195 -25.59 10.95 15.47
CA GLN A 195 -25.66 10.01 16.60
C GLN A 195 -27.08 9.85 17.12
N ALA A 196 -27.82 10.94 17.32
CA ALA A 196 -29.21 10.89 17.77
C ALA A 196 -30.12 10.13 16.79
N LYS A 197 -29.81 10.18 15.47
CA LYS A 197 -30.52 9.41 14.44
C LYS A 197 -30.02 7.98 14.26
N GLY A 198 -28.99 7.56 14.99
CA GLY A 198 -28.36 6.23 14.84
C GLY A 198 -27.57 6.06 13.53
N LEU A 199 -27.22 7.16 12.86
CA LEU A 199 -26.47 7.18 11.59
C LEU A 199 -24.95 7.39 11.78
N TYR A 200 -24.49 7.64 13.00
CA TYR A 200 -23.09 7.72 13.38
C TYR A 200 -22.86 6.78 14.55
N GLN A 201 -22.17 5.68 14.32
CA GLN A 201 -21.87 4.69 15.35
C GLN A 201 -20.36 4.58 15.56
N VAL A 202 -19.93 4.74 16.80
CA VAL A 202 -18.53 4.50 17.18
C VAL A 202 -18.31 2.99 17.31
N ILE A 203 -17.22 2.49 16.72
CA ILE A 203 -16.73 1.11 16.80
C ILE A 203 -15.30 1.09 17.33
N GLY A 204 -14.81 -0.06 17.78
CA GLY A 204 -13.46 -0.21 18.34
C GLY A 204 -13.21 -1.63 18.82
N LYS A 205 -13.06 -1.81 20.12
CA LYS A 205 -12.58 -3.04 20.77
C LYS A 205 -13.21 -4.34 20.27
N ASP A 206 -14.50 -4.36 19.98
CA ASP A 206 -15.16 -5.59 19.51
C ASP A 206 -14.66 -6.01 18.12
N ILE A 207 -14.31 -5.05 17.27
CA ILE A 207 -13.69 -5.31 15.97
C ILE A 207 -12.23 -5.70 16.15
N ASP A 208 -11.50 -4.97 17.00
CA ASP A 208 -10.10 -5.27 17.32
C ASP A 208 -9.96 -6.73 17.82
N ASP A 209 -10.85 -7.19 18.70
CA ASP A 209 -10.83 -8.55 19.26
C ASP A 209 -11.09 -9.61 18.18
N GLN A 210 -12.03 -9.34 17.26
CA GLN A 210 -12.31 -10.22 16.13
C GLN A 210 -11.15 -10.26 15.13
N TYR A 211 -10.52 -9.11 14.86
CA TYR A 211 -9.34 -9.01 14.01
C TYR A 211 -8.17 -9.82 14.60
N MET A 212 -7.84 -9.61 15.88
CA MET A 212 -6.81 -10.40 16.57
C MET A 212 -7.11 -11.90 16.53
N ALA A 213 -8.36 -12.29 16.74
CA ALA A 213 -8.76 -13.70 16.65
C ALA A 213 -8.60 -14.27 15.24
N ALA A 214 -8.86 -13.47 14.20
CA ALA A 214 -8.65 -13.88 12.81
C ALA A 214 -7.16 -14.07 12.50
N LEU A 215 -6.29 -13.14 12.93
CA LEU A 215 -4.84 -13.24 12.74
C LEU A 215 -4.26 -14.48 13.41
N LYS A 216 -4.61 -14.74 14.67
CA LYS A 216 -4.08 -15.89 15.44
C LYS A 216 -4.46 -17.25 14.83
N LYS A 217 -5.53 -17.35 14.04
CA LYS A 217 -5.88 -18.58 13.31
C LYS A 217 -4.93 -18.91 12.16
N LEU A 218 -4.13 -17.93 11.73
CA LEU A 218 -3.15 -18.09 10.65
C LEU A 218 -1.81 -18.64 11.13
N VAL A 219 -1.59 -18.72 12.44
CA VAL A 219 -0.39 -19.32 13.04
C VAL A 219 -0.31 -20.80 12.66
N LEU A 220 0.82 -21.22 12.10
CA LEU A 220 1.06 -22.59 11.63
C LEU A 220 1.65 -23.49 12.71
N HIS A 221 2.53 -22.95 13.55
CA HIS A 221 3.29 -23.69 14.57
C HIS A 221 3.13 -23.09 15.98
N PRO A 222 1.93 -23.15 16.60
CA PRO A 222 1.71 -22.61 17.92
C PRO A 222 2.59 -23.27 19.00
N GLU A 223 2.97 -24.54 18.82
CA GLU A 223 3.88 -25.26 19.70
C GLU A 223 5.31 -24.70 19.66
N VAL A 224 5.78 -24.28 18.47
CA VAL A 224 7.10 -23.65 18.30
C VAL A 224 7.10 -22.25 18.94
N ILE A 225 6.04 -21.48 18.73
CA ILE A 225 5.90 -20.18 19.37
C ILE A 225 5.94 -20.33 20.89
N LYS A 226 5.17 -21.27 21.46
CA LYS A 226 5.15 -21.53 22.90
C LYS A 226 6.54 -21.84 23.46
N GLU A 227 7.38 -22.54 22.71
CA GLU A 227 8.74 -22.91 23.12
C GLU A 227 9.74 -21.76 22.94
N MET A 228 9.66 -21.05 21.84
CA MET A 228 10.72 -20.15 21.36
C MET A 228 10.44 -18.66 21.52
N ALA A 229 9.19 -18.25 21.71
CA ALA A 229 8.81 -16.84 21.72
C ALA A 229 9.56 -16.01 22.79
N SER A 230 9.83 -16.61 23.96
CA SER A 230 10.60 -15.95 25.02
C SER A 230 12.10 -15.83 24.72
N SER A 231 12.62 -16.53 23.71
CA SER A 231 14.03 -16.45 23.30
C SER A 231 14.27 -15.51 22.12
N LEU A 232 13.20 -15.13 21.39
CA LEU A 232 13.29 -14.23 20.24
C LEU A 232 13.24 -12.78 20.71
N LYS A 233 14.25 -12.00 20.32
CA LYS A 233 14.34 -10.57 20.63
C LYS A 233 14.00 -9.76 19.39
N VAL A 234 12.95 -8.93 19.49
CA VAL A 234 12.44 -8.11 18.39
C VAL A 234 12.49 -6.64 18.78
N VAL A 235 13.09 -5.80 17.95
CA VAL A 235 12.91 -4.36 18.01
C VAL A 235 11.84 -3.95 17.01
N TYR A 236 10.88 -3.16 17.45
CA TYR A 236 9.78 -2.71 16.62
C TYR A 236 9.63 -1.18 16.68
N THR A 237 9.38 -0.57 15.54
CA THR A 237 8.94 0.82 15.46
C THR A 237 7.66 0.95 14.64
N PRO A 238 6.61 1.58 15.21
CA PRO A 238 5.40 1.92 14.49
C PRO A 238 5.55 3.19 13.61
N LEU A 239 6.71 3.85 13.60
CA LEU A 239 6.92 5.14 12.93
C LEU A 239 5.80 6.14 13.23
N HIS A 240 5.46 6.31 14.51
CA HIS A 240 4.38 7.18 15.01
C HIS A 240 2.96 6.82 14.49
N GLY A 241 2.75 5.60 14.00
CA GLY A 241 1.53 5.20 13.28
C GLY A 241 0.62 4.24 14.03
N THR A 242 -0.32 3.70 13.27
CA THR A 242 -1.42 2.84 13.75
C THR A 242 -0.99 1.45 14.18
N GLY A 243 0.17 0.97 13.72
CA GLY A 243 0.66 -0.37 14.01
C GLY A 243 1.03 -0.61 15.47
N ASN A 244 1.27 0.46 16.26
CA ASN A 244 1.75 0.34 17.65
C ASN A 244 0.91 -0.62 18.50
N VAL A 245 -0.40 -0.42 18.54
CA VAL A 245 -1.29 -1.21 19.38
C VAL A 245 -1.48 -2.63 18.85
N PRO A 246 -1.92 -2.85 17.59
CA PRO A 246 -2.23 -4.20 17.10
C PRO A 246 -1.00 -5.10 16.95
N VAL A 247 0.15 -4.56 16.54
CA VAL A 247 1.39 -5.35 16.44
C VAL A 247 1.86 -5.82 17.80
N ARG A 248 1.90 -4.92 18.77
CA ARG A 248 2.30 -5.29 20.15
C ARG A 248 1.33 -6.29 20.75
N ARG A 249 0.03 -6.07 20.55
CA ARG A 249 -1.01 -6.95 21.08
C ARG A 249 -0.90 -8.37 20.52
N VAL A 250 -0.78 -8.54 19.21
CA VAL A 250 -0.70 -9.88 18.61
C VAL A 250 0.55 -10.63 19.06
N LEU A 251 1.69 -9.94 19.17
CA LEU A 251 2.92 -10.55 19.67
C LEU A 251 2.84 -10.92 21.15
N GLU A 252 2.27 -10.04 22.00
CA GLU A 252 2.05 -10.31 23.42
C GLU A 252 1.10 -11.51 23.64
N GLU A 253 -0.05 -11.53 22.93
CA GLU A 253 -1.03 -12.63 23.01
C GLU A 253 -0.46 -13.97 22.52
N LEU A 254 0.58 -13.97 21.67
CA LEU A 254 1.32 -15.15 21.24
C LEU A 254 2.49 -15.53 22.17
N GLY A 255 2.83 -14.69 23.15
CA GLY A 255 3.85 -14.97 24.16
C GLY A 255 5.25 -14.46 23.83
N PHE A 256 5.41 -13.57 22.86
CA PHE A 256 6.68 -12.88 22.58
C PHE A 256 6.93 -11.83 23.66
N THR A 257 7.85 -12.12 24.60
CA THR A 257 8.11 -11.29 25.78
C THR A 257 9.21 -10.24 25.59
N HIS A 258 10.05 -10.40 24.56
CA HIS A 258 11.16 -9.51 24.27
C HIS A 258 10.90 -8.67 23.01
N VAL A 259 9.82 -7.89 23.04
CA VAL A 259 9.47 -6.91 22.02
C VAL A 259 9.83 -5.52 22.54
N TYR A 260 10.87 -4.92 21.97
CA TYR A 260 11.39 -3.61 22.38
C TYR A 260 10.91 -2.56 21.39
N VAL A 261 10.01 -1.69 21.81
CA VAL A 261 9.51 -0.59 20.97
C VAL A 261 10.45 0.60 21.07
N VAL A 262 10.74 1.25 19.93
CA VAL A 262 11.54 2.49 19.89
C VAL A 262 10.77 3.60 20.61
N PRO A 263 11.24 4.09 21.77
CA PRO A 263 10.44 5.00 22.60
C PRO A 263 10.11 6.33 21.92
N GLU A 264 11.03 6.86 21.13
CA GLU A 264 10.88 8.13 20.42
C GLU A 264 9.86 8.05 19.28
N GLN A 265 9.54 6.85 18.78
CA GLN A 265 8.65 6.60 17.66
C GLN A 265 7.34 5.89 18.05
N GLU A 266 7.18 5.57 19.35
CA GLU A 266 6.05 4.79 19.86
C GLU A 266 4.72 5.56 19.79
N LYS A 267 4.73 6.84 20.18
CA LYS A 267 3.50 7.64 20.24
C LYS A 267 3.08 8.12 18.87
N PRO A 268 1.77 8.08 18.57
CA PRO A 268 1.23 8.70 17.36
C PRO A 268 1.58 10.19 17.30
N ASP A 269 2.15 10.62 16.16
CA ASP A 269 2.47 12.02 15.92
C ASP A 269 2.45 12.32 14.42
N GLY A 270 1.54 13.20 14.00
CA GLY A 270 1.38 13.60 12.60
C GLY A 270 2.54 14.41 12.02
N ASN A 271 3.46 14.91 12.86
CA ASN A 271 4.67 15.59 12.40
C ASN A 271 5.81 14.63 12.03
N PHE A 272 5.72 13.35 12.45
CA PHE A 272 6.79 12.34 12.25
C PHE A 272 8.18 12.88 12.60
N PRO A 273 8.40 13.42 13.83
CA PRO A 273 9.55 14.29 14.13
C PRO A 273 10.91 13.60 14.09
N THR A 274 10.94 12.27 14.08
CA THR A 274 12.16 11.46 14.09
C THR A 274 12.66 11.05 12.71
N VAL A 275 11.88 11.32 11.66
CA VAL A 275 12.18 10.88 10.28
C VAL A 275 11.78 11.96 9.27
N PRO A 276 12.45 12.03 8.10
CA PRO A 276 12.06 12.99 7.06
C PRO A 276 10.64 12.72 6.51
N TYR A 277 10.29 11.45 6.40
CA TYR A 277 8.97 10.91 6.08
C TYR A 277 8.90 9.44 6.55
N PRO A 278 7.74 8.96 6.98
CA PRO A 278 7.60 7.68 7.69
C PRO A 278 7.50 6.47 6.73
N ASN A 279 8.53 6.28 5.87
CA ASN A 279 8.57 5.21 4.87
C ASN A 279 9.57 4.10 5.28
N PRO A 280 9.12 2.87 5.59
CA PRO A 280 10.02 1.78 5.96
C PRO A 280 10.94 1.28 4.82
N GLU A 281 10.76 1.77 3.59
CA GLU A 281 11.72 1.56 2.50
C GLU A 281 12.99 2.43 2.67
N ASP A 282 12.89 3.54 3.41
CA ASP A 282 14.02 4.45 3.66
C ASP A 282 14.83 3.99 4.86
N LYS A 283 16.10 3.66 4.63
CA LYS A 283 17.02 3.18 5.68
C LYS A 283 17.15 4.15 6.86
N ARG A 284 16.96 5.46 6.63
CA ARG A 284 17.03 6.48 7.68
C ARG A 284 15.94 6.32 8.74
N THR A 285 14.81 5.72 8.39
CA THR A 285 13.73 5.45 9.35
C THR A 285 14.10 4.42 10.41
N PHE A 286 15.14 3.62 10.14
CA PHE A 286 15.62 2.56 11.03
C PHE A 286 16.77 2.98 11.95
N GLU A 287 17.31 4.18 11.85
CA GLU A 287 18.49 4.58 12.63
C GLU A 287 18.31 4.37 14.14
N LEU A 288 17.20 4.82 14.73
CA LEU A 288 16.89 4.62 16.14
C LEU A 288 16.64 3.14 16.47
N ALA A 289 15.92 2.44 15.62
CA ALA A 289 15.60 1.03 15.81
C ALA A 289 16.85 0.16 15.75
N LEU A 290 17.77 0.41 14.82
CA LEU A 290 19.05 -0.33 14.71
C LEU A 290 19.97 -0.06 15.92
N LYS A 291 19.97 1.17 16.44
CA LYS A 291 20.70 1.50 17.67
C LYS A 291 20.15 0.69 18.86
N LEU A 292 18.83 0.69 19.04
CA LEU A 292 18.17 -0.09 20.08
C LEU A 292 18.41 -1.60 19.89
N ALA A 293 18.41 -2.08 18.65
CA ALA A 293 18.67 -3.47 18.32
C ALA A 293 20.09 -3.91 18.71
N ALA A 294 21.09 -3.08 18.50
CA ALA A 294 22.45 -3.33 18.94
C ALA A 294 22.55 -3.37 20.47
N GLU A 295 21.86 -2.47 21.19
CA GLU A 295 21.83 -2.46 22.66
C GLU A 295 21.14 -3.70 23.26
N LYS A 296 20.09 -4.21 22.62
CA LYS A 296 19.30 -5.36 23.07
C LYS A 296 19.82 -6.69 22.53
N ASP A 297 20.77 -6.65 21.63
CA ASP A 297 21.21 -7.83 20.87
C ASP A 297 20.02 -8.55 20.20
N ALA A 298 19.24 -7.77 19.42
CA ALA A 298 17.99 -8.25 18.84
C ALA A 298 18.23 -9.17 17.64
N ASP A 299 17.31 -10.12 17.43
CA ASP A 299 17.29 -11.01 16.27
C ASP A 299 16.72 -10.31 15.04
N LEU A 300 15.68 -9.48 15.25
CA LEU A 300 14.92 -8.78 14.21
C LEU A 300 14.71 -7.31 14.53
N VAL A 301 14.63 -6.50 13.48
CA VAL A 301 14.20 -5.09 13.56
C VAL A 301 13.09 -4.87 12.54
N LEU A 302 11.94 -4.43 13.00
CA LEU A 302 10.72 -4.31 12.23
C LEU A 302 10.18 -2.87 12.29
N ALA A 303 9.70 -2.35 11.16
CA ALA A 303 9.05 -1.04 11.07
C ALA A 303 7.79 -1.10 10.23
N THR A 304 6.69 -0.55 10.72
CA THR A 304 5.46 -0.35 9.95
C THR A 304 5.29 1.13 9.60
N ASP A 305 4.70 1.42 8.43
CA ASP A 305 4.31 2.77 8.07
C ASP A 305 3.07 3.25 8.84
N PRO A 306 2.68 4.53 8.75
CA PRO A 306 1.60 5.09 9.59
C PRO A 306 0.27 4.38 9.54
N ASP A 307 -0.15 3.85 8.40
CA ASP A 307 -1.39 3.07 8.25
C ASP A 307 -1.18 1.56 8.32
N ALA A 308 0.05 1.12 8.65
CA ALA A 308 0.46 -0.25 8.93
C ALA A 308 0.04 -1.26 7.84
N ASP A 309 0.17 -0.85 6.58
CA ASP A 309 0.00 -1.72 5.43
C ASP A 309 1.35 -2.19 4.84
N ARG A 310 2.49 -1.58 5.27
CA ARG A 310 3.85 -1.92 4.84
C ARG A 310 4.73 -2.31 6.01
N LEU A 311 5.67 -3.23 5.75
CA LEU A 311 6.61 -3.75 6.73
C LEU A 311 8.04 -3.70 6.21
N GLY A 312 8.90 -2.92 6.86
CA GLY A 312 10.36 -2.97 6.68
C GLY A 312 11.01 -3.93 7.67
N VAL A 313 12.04 -4.63 7.23
CA VAL A 313 12.66 -5.73 7.97
C VAL A 313 14.18 -5.64 7.91
N TYR A 314 14.82 -5.79 9.08
CA TYR A 314 16.23 -6.15 9.20
C TYR A 314 16.36 -7.42 10.04
N ALA A 315 17.22 -8.32 9.64
CA ALA A 315 17.57 -9.52 10.41
C ALA A 315 19.07 -9.56 10.70
N LYS A 316 19.41 -10.10 11.86
CA LYS A 316 20.80 -10.22 12.28
C LYS A 316 21.50 -11.34 11.49
N ASP A 317 22.64 -11.02 10.90
CA ASP A 317 23.60 -12.00 10.40
C ASP A 317 24.54 -12.38 11.55
N THR A 318 24.38 -13.56 12.09
CA THR A 318 25.18 -14.02 13.25
C THR A 318 26.64 -14.28 12.89
N LYS A 319 26.99 -14.41 11.61
CA LYS A 319 28.38 -14.62 11.16
C LYS A 319 29.18 -13.31 11.19
N THR A 320 28.53 -12.20 10.87
CA THR A 320 29.18 -10.87 10.84
C THR A 320 28.78 -9.99 12.03
N GLY A 321 27.69 -10.30 12.72
CA GLY A 321 27.09 -9.47 13.75
C GLY A 321 26.30 -8.27 13.22
N GLU A 322 26.22 -8.10 11.90
CA GLU A 322 25.53 -6.98 11.25
C GLU A 322 24.04 -7.25 11.07
N TYR A 323 23.25 -6.18 11.01
CA TYR A 323 21.84 -6.24 10.61
C TYR A 323 21.73 -6.07 9.10
N LYS A 324 21.19 -7.07 8.43
CA LYS A 324 20.99 -7.09 6.97
C LYS A 324 19.58 -6.62 6.64
N VAL A 325 19.48 -5.64 5.74
CA VAL A 325 18.19 -5.12 5.26
C VAL A 325 17.54 -6.11 4.30
N PHE A 326 16.22 -6.28 4.44
CA PHE A 326 15.40 -6.99 3.47
C PHE A 326 14.64 -5.97 2.62
N THR A 327 14.69 -6.12 1.31
CA THR A 327 13.78 -5.41 0.41
C THR A 327 12.37 -5.96 0.54
N GLY A 328 11.36 -5.25 0.01
CA GLY A 328 9.98 -5.76 -0.02
C GLY A 328 9.87 -7.11 -0.73
N ASN A 329 10.63 -7.30 -1.81
CA ASN A 329 10.72 -8.60 -2.47
C ASN A 329 11.33 -9.68 -1.57
N MET A 330 12.41 -9.39 -0.86
CA MET A 330 13.06 -10.36 0.03
C MET A 330 12.15 -10.77 1.20
N SER A 331 11.52 -9.81 1.87
CA SER A 331 10.60 -10.10 2.99
C SER A 331 9.35 -10.82 2.50
N GLY A 332 8.77 -10.40 1.37
CA GLY A 332 7.65 -11.08 0.74
C GLY A 332 7.98 -12.53 0.37
N MET A 333 9.13 -12.76 -0.25
CA MET A 333 9.56 -14.12 -0.60
C MET A 333 9.87 -15.00 0.59
N LEU A 334 10.42 -14.43 1.68
CA LEU A 334 10.69 -15.19 2.90
C LEU A 334 9.39 -15.66 3.56
N ILE A 335 8.37 -14.78 3.66
CA ILE A 335 7.05 -15.15 4.17
C ILE A 335 6.40 -16.20 3.24
N CYS A 336 6.48 -15.99 1.93
CA CYS A 336 5.96 -16.92 0.92
C CYS A 336 6.56 -18.32 1.06
N GLU A 337 7.88 -18.44 1.13
CA GLU A 337 8.57 -19.71 1.31
C GLU A 337 8.17 -20.38 2.62
N TYR A 338 8.12 -19.62 3.72
CA TYR A 338 7.68 -20.14 5.02
C TYR A 338 6.26 -20.70 4.96
N GLU A 339 5.31 -19.93 4.42
CA GLU A 339 3.91 -20.35 4.28
C GLU A 339 3.77 -21.63 3.45
N MET A 340 4.44 -21.68 2.31
CA MET A 340 4.34 -22.84 1.41
C MET A 340 5.05 -24.06 1.96
N GLU A 341 6.27 -23.90 2.48
CA GLU A 341 7.07 -24.98 3.08
C GLU A 341 6.33 -25.61 4.27
N GLN A 342 5.83 -24.78 5.18
CA GLN A 342 5.19 -25.28 6.39
C GLN A 342 3.78 -25.83 6.10
N LYS A 343 2.99 -25.20 5.25
CA LYS A 343 1.70 -25.77 4.83
C LYS A 343 1.84 -27.09 4.10
N GLN A 344 2.90 -27.26 3.28
CA GLN A 344 3.21 -28.54 2.65
C GLN A 344 3.61 -29.59 3.68
N ALA A 345 4.47 -29.24 4.64
CA ALA A 345 4.89 -30.14 5.71
C ALA A 345 3.71 -30.59 6.61
N LEU A 346 2.76 -29.71 6.86
CA LEU A 346 1.53 -29.97 7.62
C LEU A 346 0.43 -30.67 6.80
N GLY A 347 0.62 -30.84 5.48
CA GLY A 347 -0.36 -31.45 4.59
C GLY A 347 -1.61 -30.60 4.33
N ILE A 348 -1.50 -29.28 4.51
CA ILE A 348 -2.59 -28.31 4.31
C ILE A 348 -2.35 -27.33 3.16
N LEU A 349 -1.29 -27.53 2.37
CA LEU A 349 -1.08 -26.72 1.17
C LEU A 349 -2.13 -27.10 0.11
N PRO A 350 -2.98 -26.16 -0.34
CA PRO A 350 -4.05 -26.50 -1.27
C PRO A 350 -3.50 -26.90 -2.65
N ALA A 351 -4.08 -27.95 -3.24
CA ALA A 351 -3.65 -28.46 -4.55
C ALA A 351 -3.86 -27.46 -5.70
N ASN A 352 -4.85 -26.55 -5.57
CA ASN A 352 -5.14 -25.46 -6.51
C ASN A 352 -4.67 -24.09 -5.97
N GLY A 353 -3.69 -24.08 -5.07
CA GLY A 353 -3.19 -22.85 -4.46
C GLY A 353 -2.60 -21.86 -5.46
N ALA A 354 -2.75 -20.59 -5.16
CA ALA A 354 -2.21 -19.48 -5.97
C ALA A 354 -1.31 -18.55 -5.16
N LEU A 355 -0.19 -18.18 -5.78
CA LEU A 355 0.67 -17.06 -5.40
C LEU A 355 0.38 -15.89 -6.34
N VAL A 356 0.07 -14.73 -5.77
CA VAL A 356 -0.29 -13.53 -6.54
C VAL A 356 0.71 -12.41 -6.27
N THR A 357 1.30 -11.82 -7.31
CA THR A 357 2.27 -10.73 -7.21
C THR A 357 1.98 -9.63 -8.23
N THR A 358 2.71 -8.53 -8.17
CA THR A 358 2.68 -7.51 -9.23
C THR A 358 3.67 -7.85 -10.35
N ILE A 359 3.45 -7.27 -11.54
CA ILE A 359 4.35 -7.42 -12.70
C ILE A 359 5.76 -6.87 -12.47
N VAL A 360 5.98 -6.08 -11.42
CA VAL A 360 7.28 -5.50 -11.04
C VAL A 360 7.86 -6.09 -9.75
N SER A 361 7.27 -7.20 -9.28
CA SER A 361 7.82 -8.00 -8.19
C SER A 361 8.90 -8.96 -8.70
N THR A 362 9.56 -9.67 -7.79
CA THR A 362 10.67 -10.57 -8.13
C THR A 362 10.24 -11.81 -8.92
N ASN A 363 11.02 -12.20 -9.93
CA ASN A 363 10.83 -13.48 -10.65
C ASN A 363 11.14 -14.71 -9.77
N MET A 364 11.76 -14.54 -8.59
CA MET A 364 11.89 -15.63 -7.60
C MET A 364 10.51 -16.19 -7.22
N ALA A 365 9.47 -15.36 -7.22
CA ALA A 365 8.11 -15.79 -6.92
C ALA A 365 7.61 -16.88 -7.87
N GLN A 366 7.91 -16.78 -9.16
CA GLN A 366 7.58 -17.81 -10.14
C GLN A 366 8.36 -19.12 -9.87
N ALA A 367 9.64 -19.01 -9.50
CA ALA A 367 10.46 -20.18 -9.18
C ALA A 367 9.95 -20.91 -7.93
N VAL A 368 9.56 -20.17 -6.89
CA VAL A 368 8.97 -20.73 -5.67
C VAL A 368 7.61 -21.36 -5.95
N ALA A 369 6.70 -20.64 -6.64
CA ALA A 369 5.39 -21.19 -7.01
C ALA A 369 5.52 -22.51 -7.76
N LYS A 370 6.45 -22.59 -8.73
CA LYS A 370 6.75 -23.82 -9.47
C LYS A 370 7.24 -24.95 -8.55
N ALA A 371 8.11 -24.65 -7.59
CA ALA A 371 8.67 -25.66 -6.68
C ALA A 371 7.59 -26.32 -5.79
N TYR A 372 6.55 -25.57 -5.42
CA TYR A 372 5.44 -26.04 -4.59
C TYR A 372 4.18 -26.40 -5.40
N GLY A 373 4.24 -26.39 -6.73
CA GLY A 373 3.10 -26.71 -7.60
C GLY A 373 1.96 -25.69 -7.54
N MET A 374 2.24 -24.45 -7.14
CA MET A 374 1.27 -23.36 -7.04
C MET A 374 1.05 -22.67 -8.38
N LYS A 375 -0.17 -22.16 -8.58
CA LYS A 375 -0.47 -21.25 -9.68
C LYS A 375 0.21 -19.91 -9.41
N PHE A 376 1.06 -19.47 -10.32
CA PHE A 376 1.64 -18.13 -10.30
C PHE A 376 0.76 -17.16 -11.09
N ILE A 377 0.39 -16.03 -10.48
CA ILE A 377 -0.46 -15.00 -11.09
C ILE A 377 0.18 -13.64 -10.90
N GLU A 378 0.38 -12.91 -12.02
CA GLU A 378 0.82 -11.52 -12.04
C GLU A 378 -0.38 -10.60 -12.19
N CYS A 379 -0.38 -9.48 -11.43
CA CYS A 379 -1.32 -8.37 -11.55
C CYS A 379 -0.60 -7.08 -11.90
N LEU A 380 -1.33 -6.05 -12.30
CA LEU A 380 -0.80 -4.69 -12.36
C LEU A 380 -0.39 -4.22 -10.95
N THR A 381 0.46 -3.19 -10.88
CA THR A 381 0.85 -2.56 -9.61
C THR A 381 -0.36 -1.99 -8.87
N GLY A 382 -0.43 -2.28 -7.58
CA GLY A 382 -1.50 -1.89 -6.67
C GLY A 382 -2.20 -3.10 -6.07
N PHE A 383 -2.17 -3.21 -4.74
CA PHE A 383 -2.69 -4.38 -4.01
C PHE A 383 -4.17 -4.63 -4.26
N LYS A 384 -4.92 -3.61 -4.69
CA LYS A 384 -6.32 -3.74 -5.11
C LYS A 384 -6.53 -4.84 -6.16
N TYR A 385 -5.58 -5.06 -7.05
CA TYR A 385 -5.65 -6.13 -8.05
C TYR A 385 -5.37 -7.51 -7.44
N ILE A 386 -4.54 -7.59 -6.39
CA ILE A 386 -4.39 -8.83 -5.62
C ILE A 386 -5.69 -9.12 -4.86
N GLY A 387 -6.30 -8.11 -4.23
CA GLY A 387 -7.61 -8.22 -3.59
C GLY A 387 -8.71 -8.67 -4.57
N GLU A 388 -8.69 -8.17 -5.80
CA GLU A 388 -9.60 -8.58 -6.87
C GLU A 388 -9.42 -10.06 -7.27
N GLN A 389 -8.18 -10.57 -7.30
CA GLN A 389 -7.92 -12.00 -7.53
C GLN A 389 -8.50 -12.88 -6.40
N ILE A 390 -8.38 -12.46 -5.14
CA ILE A 390 -8.98 -13.17 -4.01
C ILE A 390 -10.51 -13.26 -4.20
N LYS A 391 -11.15 -12.14 -4.54
CA LYS A 391 -12.59 -12.09 -4.85
C LYS A 391 -12.97 -13.04 -6.01
N LEU A 392 -12.18 -13.03 -7.08
CA LEU A 392 -12.39 -13.89 -8.23
C LEU A 392 -12.31 -15.37 -7.85
N PHE A 393 -11.34 -15.75 -7.01
CA PHE A 393 -11.20 -17.13 -6.52
C PHE A 393 -12.41 -17.54 -5.67
N GLU A 394 -12.90 -16.68 -4.79
CA GLU A 394 -14.11 -16.93 -3.98
C GLU A 394 -15.35 -17.10 -4.86
N GLN A 395 -15.49 -16.33 -5.93
CA GLN A 395 -16.64 -16.40 -6.83
C GLN A 395 -16.62 -17.60 -7.76
N THR A 396 -15.44 -18.02 -8.22
CA THR A 396 -15.30 -19.06 -9.26
C THR A 396 -14.86 -20.41 -8.72
N GLY A 397 -14.25 -20.47 -7.54
CA GLY A 397 -13.60 -21.68 -7.02
C GLY A 397 -12.38 -22.12 -7.85
N SER A 398 -11.85 -21.26 -8.72
CA SER A 398 -10.77 -21.60 -9.64
C SER A 398 -9.45 -21.90 -8.92
N ASN A 399 -9.14 -21.13 -7.89
CA ASN A 399 -7.93 -21.28 -7.09
C ASN A 399 -8.21 -20.95 -5.62
N GLU A 400 -7.29 -21.34 -4.74
CA GLU A 400 -7.25 -20.93 -3.35
C GLU A 400 -6.06 -19.98 -3.14
N TYR A 401 -6.33 -18.80 -2.58
CA TYR A 401 -5.27 -17.82 -2.28
C TYR A 401 -4.37 -18.34 -1.16
N VAL A 402 -3.08 -18.47 -1.42
CA VAL A 402 -2.08 -18.88 -0.42
C VAL A 402 -1.33 -17.67 0.12
N PHE A 403 -0.83 -16.82 -0.78
CA PHE A 403 -0.07 -15.63 -0.44
C PHE A 403 -0.04 -14.61 -1.59
N GLY A 404 0.12 -13.34 -1.26
CA GLY A 404 0.34 -12.28 -2.24
C GLY A 404 1.11 -11.11 -1.65
N PHE A 405 1.93 -10.46 -2.49
CA PHE A 405 2.78 -9.35 -2.06
C PHE A 405 3.11 -8.39 -3.21
N GLU A 406 3.52 -7.19 -2.83
CA GLU A 406 4.07 -6.16 -3.71
C GLU A 406 5.54 -5.90 -3.35
N GLU A 407 6.34 -5.49 -4.34
CA GLU A 407 7.72 -5.05 -4.17
C GLU A 407 7.85 -3.88 -3.19
N SER A 408 6.78 -3.10 -3.05
CA SER A 408 6.69 -1.92 -2.18
C SER A 408 6.37 -2.24 -0.71
N TYR A 409 6.95 -3.33 -0.18
CA TYR A 409 6.96 -3.69 1.24
C TYR A 409 5.61 -4.11 1.83
N GLY A 410 4.65 -4.48 1.01
CA GLY A 410 3.33 -4.92 1.46
C GLY A 410 2.97 -6.33 1.04
N CYS A 411 2.35 -7.08 1.94
CA CYS A 411 1.86 -8.44 1.67
C CYS A 411 0.58 -8.74 2.46
N LEU A 412 -0.04 -9.87 2.13
CA LEU A 412 -1.19 -10.39 2.85
C LEU A 412 -1.05 -11.90 3.03
N VAL A 413 -1.04 -12.35 4.27
CA VAL A 413 -1.20 -13.76 4.67
C VAL A 413 -2.67 -13.97 5.05
N GLY A 414 -3.30 -15.00 4.51
CA GLY A 414 -4.73 -15.26 4.75
C GLY A 414 -5.65 -14.38 3.92
N THR A 415 -6.95 -14.45 4.23
CA THR A 415 -8.02 -13.76 3.47
C THR A 415 -8.98 -12.97 4.36
N HIS A 416 -8.55 -12.64 5.58
CA HIS A 416 -9.32 -11.85 6.54
C HIS A 416 -9.51 -10.40 6.08
N ALA A 417 -8.54 -9.85 5.36
CA ALA A 417 -8.55 -8.55 4.70
C ALA A 417 -8.36 -8.70 3.18
N ARG A 418 -8.43 -7.59 2.44
CA ARG A 418 -8.22 -7.52 0.99
C ARG A 418 -7.23 -6.42 0.59
N ASP A 419 -6.46 -5.97 1.56
CA ASP A 419 -5.32 -5.07 1.37
C ASP A 419 -4.12 -5.62 2.13
N LYS A 420 -2.96 -5.02 1.90
CA LYS A 420 -1.72 -5.33 2.61
C LYS A 420 -1.93 -5.24 4.12
N ASP A 421 -1.36 -6.18 4.85
CA ASP A 421 -1.47 -6.25 6.29
C ASP A 421 -0.10 -6.42 6.95
N ALA A 422 0.47 -5.32 7.45
CA ALA A 422 1.74 -5.37 8.14
C ALA A 422 1.64 -6.04 9.52
N VAL A 423 0.47 -6.05 10.16
CA VAL A 423 0.29 -6.71 11.46
C VAL A 423 0.41 -8.23 11.32
N VAL A 424 -0.27 -8.82 10.33
CA VAL A 424 -0.12 -10.26 10.04
C VAL A 424 1.28 -10.59 9.53
N ALA A 425 1.89 -9.70 8.75
CA ALA A 425 3.26 -9.89 8.26
C ALA A 425 4.28 -9.93 9.41
N VAL A 426 4.17 -9.04 10.40
CA VAL A 426 4.98 -9.07 11.63
C VAL A 426 4.78 -10.38 12.38
N MET A 427 3.51 -10.77 12.59
CA MET A 427 3.17 -12.02 13.27
C MET A 427 3.83 -13.22 12.59
N THR A 428 3.64 -13.36 11.28
CA THR A 428 4.19 -14.48 10.50
C THR A 428 5.72 -14.48 10.46
N LEU A 429 6.36 -13.30 10.34
CA LEU A 429 7.83 -13.22 10.39
C LEU A 429 8.40 -13.57 11.77
N CYS A 430 7.73 -13.19 12.85
CA CYS A 430 8.16 -13.57 14.20
C CYS A 430 7.98 -15.08 14.44
N GLU A 431 6.90 -15.68 13.92
CA GLU A 431 6.72 -17.14 13.93
C GLU A 431 7.82 -17.83 13.12
N ALA A 432 8.09 -17.39 11.89
CA ALA A 432 9.13 -17.93 11.05
C ALA A 432 10.52 -17.80 11.69
N ALA A 433 10.81 -16.64 12.30
CA ALA A 433 12.06 -16.43 13.02
C ALA A 433 12.22 -17.37 14.22
N ALA A 434 11.16 -17.59 14.99
CA ALA A 434 11.15 -18.56 16.09
C ALA A 434 11.36 -19.99 15.58
N PHE A 435 10.68 -20.36 14.48
CA PHE A 435 10.80 -21.67 13.84
C PHE A 435 12.21 -21.96 13.36
N TYR A 436 12.84 -21.02 12.65
CA TYR A 436 14.20 -21.18 12.16
C TYR A 436 15.24 -21.06 13.27
N LYS A 437 15.02 -20.20 14.28
CA LYS A 437 15.90 -20.11 15.46
C LYS A 437 15.97 -21.42 16.22
N LYS A 438 14.88 -22.16 16.32
CA LYS A 438 14.87 -23.52 16.90
C LYS A 438 15.76 -24.48 16.12
N GLN A 439 15.94 -24.26 14.83
CA GLN A 439 16.86 -25.02 13.97
C GLN A 439 18.31 -24.47 13.96
N GLY A 440 18.58 -23.40 14.72
CA GLY A 440 19.90 -22.79 14.79
C GLY A 440 20.26 -21.89 13.61
N ILE A 441 19.26 -21.42 12.84
CA ILE A 441 19.46 -20.49 11.72
C ILE A 441 18.64 -19.21 11.91
N THR A 442 19.07 -18.13 11.27
CA THR A 442 18.39 -16.83 11.27
C THR A 442 17.52 -16.67 10.02
N LEU A 443 16.68 -15.61 9.97
CA LEU A 443 15.98 -15.26 8.74
C LEU A 443 16.95 -14.88 7.60
N TRP A 444 18.12 -14.31 7.93
CA TRP A 444 19.15 -14.05 6.94
C TRP A 444 19.74 -15.34 6.37
N ASP A 445 20.06 -16.32 7.22
CA ASP A 445 20.53 -17.62 6.77
C ASP A 445 19.50 -18.31 5.86
N LYS A 446 18.21 -18.23 6.22
CA LYS A 446 17.12 -18.77 5.36
C LYS A 446 17.06 -18.06 4.02
N MET A 447 17.23 -16.74 3.99
CA MET A 447 17.27 -15.99 2.73
C MET A 447 18.42 -16.42 1.83
N ILE A 448 19.60 -16.67 2.41
CA ILE A 448 20.75 -17.20 1.67
C ILE A 448 20.45 -18.61 1.11
N GLN A 449 19.85 -19.50 1.90
CA GLN A 449 19.41 -20.82 1.42
C GLN A 449 18.41 -20.72 0.27
N MET A 450 17.50 -19.74 0.29
CA MET A 450 16.57 -19.49 -0.81
C MET A 450 17.30 -19.02 -2.07
N TYR A 451 18.29 -18.14 -1.95
CA TYR A 451 19.13 -17.73 -3.07
C TYR A 451 19.93 -18.91 -3.66
N GLU A 452 20.49 -19.78 -2.83
CA GLU A 452 21.19 -20.99 -3.28
C GLU A 452 20.23 -21.95 -4.00
N LYS A 453 18.99 -22.08 -3.52
CA LYS A 453 17.97 -22.99 -4.08
C LYS A 453 17.36 -22.47 -5.39
N TYR A 454 17.02 -21.18 -5.48
CA TYR A 454 16.24 -20.61 -6.58
C TYR A 454 17.07 -19.74 -7.53
N GLY A 455 18.17 -19.17 -7.05
CA GLY A 455 19.02 -18.20 -7.74
C GLY A 455 19.07 -16.86 -7.02
N TYR A 456 20.10 -16.08 -7.28
CA TYR A 456 20.34 -14.78 -6.64
C TYR A 456 19.60 -13.69 -7.40
N TYR A 457 18.29 -13.60 -7.17
CA TYR A 457 17.43 -12.55 -7.73
C TYR A 457 17.68 -11.22 -7.01
N LYS A 458 17.66 -10.14 -7.78
CA LYS A 458 17.77 -8.79 -7.25
C LYS A 458 17.02 -7.81 -8.14
N GLU A 459 16.27 -6.94 -7.52
CA GLU A 459 15.46 -5.92 -8.15
C GLU A 459 15.75 -4.55 -7.54
N ASP A 460 15.58 -3.50 -8.35
CA ASP A 460 15.61 -2.11 -7.90
C ASP A 460 14.88 -1.22 -8.92
N GLN A 461 14.69 0.05 -8.57
CA GLN A 461 14.06 1.04 -9.42
C GLN A 461 14.83 2.36 -9.43
N VAL A 462 14.77 3.04 -10.56
CA VAL A 462 15.20 4.43 -10.69
C VAL A 462 14.06 5.28 -11.23
N SER A 463 14.09 6.58 -10.93
CA SER A 463 13.05 7.51 -11.36
C SER A 463 13.66 8.70 -12.06
N LEU A 464 13.06 9.10 -13.19
CA LEU A 464 13.35 10.35 -13.87
C LEU A 464 12.20 11.33 -13.63
N THR A 465 12.51 12.50 -13.08
CA THR A 465 11.54 13.58 -12.88
C THR A 465 11.78 14.66 -13.93
N PHE A 466 10.74 15.02 -14.65
CA PHE A 466 10.75 16.06 -15.65
C PHE A 466 10.25 17.37 -15.04
N LYS A 467 11.09 18.41 -15.02
CA LYS A 467 10.72 19.73 -14.48
C LYS A 467 10.09 20.59 -15.57
N GLY A 468 9.15 21.46 -15.16
CA GLY A 468 8.54 22.47 -16.00
C GLY A 468 7.24 22.04 -16.68
N ALA A 469 6.59 22.99 -17.37
CA ALA A 469 5.27 22.79 -17.99
C ALA A 469 5.24 21.69 -19.05
N ASP A 470 6.37 21.38 -19.69
CA ASP A 470 6.51 20.35 -20.73
C ASP A 470 6.79 18.96 -20.17
N GLY A 471 6.84 18.80 -18.84
CA GLY A 471 7.22 17.53 -18.20
C GLY A 471 6.31 16.36 -18.59
N ALA A 472 5.00 16.57 -18.59
CA ALA A 472 4.02 15.56 -18.98
C ALA A 472 4.18 15.15 -20.46
N LYS A 473 4.47 16.12 -21.36
CA LYS A 473 4.70 15.84 -22.76
C LYS A 473 5.97 15.02 -22.99
N LYS A 474 7.09 15.39 -22.35
CA LYS A 474 8.35 14.64 -22.44
C LYS A 474 8.19 13.20 -21.97
N MET A 475 7.42 13.00 -20.91
CA MET A 475 7.08 11.69 -20.38
C MET A 475 6.28 10.86 -21.40
N GLN A 476 5.27 11.45 -22.04
CA GLN A 476 4.48 10.80 -23.08
C GLN A 476 5.32 10.49 -24.31
N ASP A 477 6.15 11.45 -24.77
CA ASP A 477 7.03 11.27 -25.94
C ASP A 477 8.02 10.11 -25.73
N MET A 478 8.54 9.94 -24.49
CA MET A 478 9.42 8.82 -24.14
C MET A 478 8.68 7.48 -24.22
N MET A 479 7.46 7.39 -23.66
CA MET A 479 6.65 6.17 -23.74
C MET A 479 6.29 5.80 -25.20
N ASP A 480 6.00 6.81 -26.03
CA ASP A 480 5.66 6.60 -27.45
C ASP A 480 6.90 6.21 -28.28
N ALA A 481 8.08 6.71 -27.91
CA ALA A 481 9.35 6.30 -28.52
C ALA A 481 9.62 4.80 -28.29
N TYR A 482 9.47 4.31 -27.07
CA TYR A 482 9.61 2.87 -26.76
C TYR A 482 8.59 1.99 -27.50
N ARG A 483 7.38 2.50 -27.75
CA ARG A 483 6.35 1.76 -28.54
C ARG A 483 6.67 1.73 -30.01
N LYS A 484 7.14 2.87 -30.56
CA LYS A 484 7.42 3.02 -31.98
C LYS A 484 8.68 2.26 -32.40
N ASP A 485 9.71 2.34 -31.57
CA ASP A 485 11.01 1.72 -31.84
C ASP A 485 11.37 0.82 -30.62
N THR A 486 10.68 -0.32 -30.57
CA THR A 486 10.85 -1.29 -29.49
C THR A 486 12.28 -1.82 -29.47
N PRO A 487 13.06 -1.62 -28.39
CA PRO A 487 14.43 -2.07 -28.33
C PRO A 487 14.53 -3.60 -28.41
N THR A 488 15.46 -4.11 -29.19
CA THR A 488 15.80 -5.54 -29.26
C THR A 488 16.85 -5.94 -28.23
N GLN A 489 17.46 -4.95 -27.56
CA GLN A 489 18.47 -5.11 -26.52
C GLN A 489 18.37 -3.97 -25.51
N ILE A 490 18.49 -4.27 -24.21
CA ILE A 490 18.60 -3.31 -23.11
C ILE A 490 19.83 -3.67 -22.28
N GLY A 491 20.80 -2.76 -22.20
CA GLY A 491 22.12 -3.08 -21.64
C GLY A 491 22.78 -4.23 -22.38
N GLU A 492 23.22 -5.24 -21.67
CA GLU A 492 23.82 -6.46 -22.24
C GLU A 492 22.77 -7.53 -22.61
N TYR A 493 21.49 -7.35 -22.22
CA TYR A 493 20.45 -8.35 -22.35
C TYR A 493 19.67 -8.21 -23.65
N LYS A 494 19.48 -9.32 -24.37
CA LYS A 494 18.55 -9.41 -25.49
C LYS A 494 17.10 -9.34 -24.97
N VAL A 495 16.24 -8.60 -25.65
CA VAL A 495 14.80 -8.58 -25.38
C VAL A 495 14.14 -9.79 -26.04
N LEU A 496 13.46 -10.60 -25.26
CA LEU A 496 12.74 -11.78 -25.72
C LEU A 496 11.29 -11.46 -26.05
N LYS A 497 10.60 -10.73 -25.15
CA LYS A 497 9.22 -10.31 -25.35
C LYS A 497 9.03 -8.86 -24.91
N PHE A 498 8.10 -8.21 -25.56
CA PHE A 498 7.65 -6.87 -25.27
C PHE A 498 6.15 -6.91 -24.91
N ARG A 499 5.77 -6.38 -23.74
CA ARG A 499 4.38 -6.27 -23.29
C ARG A 499 3.99 -4.79 -23.24
N ASP A 500 2.98 -4.38 -24.01
CA ASP A 500 2.36 -3.05 -23.93
C ASP A 500 0.95 -3.17 -23.35
N TYR A 501 0.82 -2.85 -22.09
CA TYR A 501 -0.45 -2.95 -21.37
C TYR A 501 -1.49 -1.91 -21.81
N LYS A 502 -1.06 -0.77 -22.38
CA LYS A 502 -1.99 0.24 -22.93
C LYS A 502 -2.73 -0.29 -24.13
N ASN A 503 -2.04 -1.02 -24.99
CA ASN A 503 -2.57 -1.58 -26.23
C ASN A 503 -3.00 -3.05 -26.09
N ASP A 504 -2.85 -3.64 -24.92
CA ASP A 504 -3.16 -5.05 -24.61
C ASP A 504 -2.47 -6.01 -25.59
N VAL A 505 -1.17 -5.84 -25.79
CA VAL A 505 -0.38 -6.68 -26.70
C VAL A 505 0.91 -7.17 -26.06
N VAL A 506 1.21 -8.44 -26.30
CA VAL A 506 2.52 -9.07 -26.06
C VAL A 506 3.09 -9.47 -27.39
N VAL A 507 4.33 -9.08 -27.68
CA VAL A 507 5.05 -9.42 -28.90
C VAL A 507 6.26 -10.29 -28.55
N ASP A 508 6.32 -11.50 -29.08
CA ASP A 508 7.53 -12.32 -29.08
C ASP A 508 8.47 -11.81 -30.18
N LEU A 509 9.64 -11.30 -29.80
CA LEU A 509 10.56 -10.65 -30.76
C LEU A 509 11.32 -11.65 -31.65
N ALA A 510 11.36 -12.92 -31.30
CA ALA A 510 12.00 -13.95 -32.10
C ALA A 510 11.08 -14.44 -33.23
N THR A 511 9.79 -14.58 -32.96
CA THR A 511 8.79 -15.13 -33.90
C THR A 511 7.90 -14.07 -34.56
N GLY A 512 7.79 -12.88 -33.91
CA GLY A 512 6.83 -11.84 -34.29
C GLY A 512 5.38 -12.18 -33.88
N GLU A 513 5.15 -13.26 -33.16
CA GLU A 513 3.83 -13.64 -32.65
C GLU A 513 3.29 -12.59 -31.70
N LYS A 514 1.97 -12.32 -31.81
CA LYS A 514 1.26 -11.38 -30.95
C LYS A 514 0.17 -12.07 -30.18
N THR A 515 0.13 -11.83 -28.87
CA THR A 515 -0.93 -12.28 -27.96
C THR A 515 -1.42 -11.12 -27.12
N THR A 516 -2.38 -11.33 -26.22
CA THR A 516 -2.85 -10.32 -25.26
C THR A 516 -2.13 -10.44 -23.94
N THR A 517 -2.08 -9.35 -23.16
CA THR A 517 -1.53 -9.35 -21.79
C THR A 517 -2.44 -10.06 -20.81
N GLY A 518 -3.75 -10.09 -21.08
CA GLY A 518 -4.76 -10.63 -20.18
C GLY A 518 -5.01 -9.79 -18.91
N LEU A 519 -4.43 -8.57 -18.84
CA LEU A 519 -4.57 -7.65 -17.70
C LEU A 519 -5.29 -6.37 -18.14
N PRO A 520 -5.85 -5.60 -17.17
CA PRO A 520 -6.46 -4.31 -17.47
C PRO A 520 -5.51 -3.36 -18.21
N LYS A 521 -6.06 -2.46 -19.03
CA LYS A 521 -5.26 -1.47 -19.74
C LYS A 521 -4.58 -0.51 -18.78
N SER A 522 -3.27 -0.31 -18.97
CA SER A 522 -2.44 0.60 -18.18
C SER A 522 -1.28 1.13 -19.00
N ASN A 523 -0.86 2.36 -18.78
CA ASN A 523 0.27 2.95 -19.51
C ASN A 523 1.61 2.41 -18.98
N VAL A 524 1.85 1.12 -19.16
CA VAL A 524 3.04 0.40 -18.71
C VAL A 524 3.63 -0.37 -19.88
N LEU A 525 4.95 -0.40 -19.95
CA LEU A 525 5.73 -1.19 -20.90
C LEU A 525 6.63 -2.15 -20.12
N TYR A 526 6.66 -3.41 -20.51
CA TYR A 526 7.45 -4.44 -19.85
C TYR A 526 8.25 -5.22 -20.88
N PHE A 527 9.52 -5.45 -20.61
CA PHE A 527 10.46 -6.16 -21.47
C PHE A 527 10.95 -7.41 -20.73
N GLU A 528 10.59 -8.58 -21.25
CA GLU A 528 11.20 -9.84 -20.80
C GLU A 528 12.57 -9.95 -21.46
N LEU A 529 13.59 -10.10 -20.64
CA LEU A 529 14.97 -10.17 -21.07
C LEU A 529 15.51 -11.62 -20.91
N GLU A 530 16.63 -11.92 -21.57
CA GLU A 530 17.28 -13.21 -21.38
C GLU A 530 17.80 -13.39 -19.95
N ASN A 531 18.04 -14.64 -19.52
CA ASN A 531 18.56 -15.01 -18.21
C ASN A 531 17.67 -14.61 -17.00
N ASP A 532 16.35 -14.71 -17.16
CA ASP A 532 15.36 -14.31 -16.15
C ASP A 532 15.43 -12.81 -15.75
N ALA A 533 16.09 -11.98 -16.56
CA ALA A 533 16.09 -10.54 -16.34
C ALA A 533 14.84 -9.89 -16.94
N TRP A 534 14.50 -8.71 -16.44
CA TRP A 534 13.36 -7.94 -16.93
C TRP A 534 13.55 -6.44 -16.71
N PHE A 535 12.82 -5.64 -17.49
CA PHE A 535 12.84 -4.19 -17.41
C PHE A 535 11.43 -3.65 -17.63
N CYS A 536 10.99 -2.70 -16.80
CA CYS A 536 9.64 -2.14 -16.88
C CYS A 536 9.68 -0.62 -16.80
N VAL A 537 8.87 0.03 -17.63
CA VAL A 537 8.75 1.50 -17.72
C VAL A 537 7.34 1.90 -17.38
N ARG A 538 7.16 2.74 -16.35
CA ARG A 538 5.87 3.17 -15.87
C ARG A 538 5.87 4.66 -15.54
N PRO A 539 5.09 5.49 -16.26
CA PRO A 539 4.89 6.89 -15.88
C PRO A 539 4.01 6.99 -14.62
N SER A 540 4.26 8.01 -13.81
CA SER A 540 3.36 8.37 -12.71
C SER A 540 2.07 8.96 -13.29
N GLY A 541 0.93 8.65 -12.66
CA GLY A 541 -0.35 9.26 -13.04
C GLY A 541 -0.57 10.66 -12.46
N THR A 542 0.23 11.05 -11.45
CA THR A 542 0.01 12.28 -10.66
C THR A 542 1.16 13.27 -10.74
N GLU A 543 2.34 12.83 -11.14
CA GLU A 543 3.56 13.63 -11.18
C GLU A 543 4.27 13.49 -12.54
N PRO A 544 5.01 14.48 -13.03
CA PRO A 544 5.80 14.35 -14.26
C PRO A 544 7.07 13.53 -14.00
N LYS A 545 6.88 12.24 -13.73
CA LYS A 545 7.89 11.29 -13.30
C LYS A 545 7.69 9.94 -13.97
N ILE A 546 8.75 9.36 -14.49
CA ILE A 546 8.78 7.97 -14.98
C ILE A 546 9.61 7.12 -14.03
N LYS A 547 9.08 5.98 -13.66
CA LYS A 547 9.78 4.93 -12.94
C LYS A 547 10.24 3.85 -13.90
N PHE A 548 11.49 3.43 -13.72
CA PHE A 548 12.10 2.29 -14.38
C PHE A 548 12.40 1.24 -13.33
N TYR A 549 11.82 0.08 -13.49
CA TYR A 549 12.07 -1.07 -12.63
C TYR A 549 12.90 -2.07 -13.40
N ALA A 550 13.80 -2.73 -12.72
CA ALA A 550 14.58 -3.82 -13.31
C ALA A 550 14.78 -4.95 -12.31
N GLY A 551 14.84 -6.15 -12.84
CA GLY A 551 15.20 -7.35 -12.08
C GLY A 551 16.18 -8.21 -12.86
N VAL A 552 17.10 -8.83 -12.13
CA VAL A 552 18.12 -9.72 -12.69
C VAL A 552 18.29 -10.96 -11.83
N LYS A 553 18.88 -12.00 -12.42
CA LYS A 553 19.33 -13.20 -11.72
C LYS A 553 20.85 -13.34 -11.83
N GLY A 554 21.51 -13.44 -10.69
CA GLY A 554 22.95 -13.64 -10.61
C GLY A 554 23.34 -15.04 -10.15
N THR A 555 24.64 -15.25 -10.05
CA THR A 555 25.28 -16.47 -9.49
C THR A 555 25.74 -16.24 -8.04
N SER A 556 25.72 -15.00 -7.57
CA SER A 556 26.01 -14.57 -6.19
C SER A 556 25.31 -13.24 -5.91
N ILE A 557 25.29 -12.81 -4.64
CA ILE A 557 24.78 -11.48 -4.23
C ILE A 557 25.51 -10.36 -4.98
N ASP A 558 26.84 -10.44 -5.07
CA ASP A 558 27.66 -9.42 -5.73
C ASP A 558 27.46 -9.41 -7.25
N ASP A 559 27.33 -10.59 -7.87
CA ASP A 559 27.04 -10.71 -9.31
C ASP A 559 25.68 -10.10 -9.65
N SER A 560 24.64 -10.43 -8.88
CA SER A 560 23.30 -9.84 -9.12
C SER A 560 23.30 -8.32 -8.87
N ALA A 561 24.03 -7.84 -7.86
CA ALA A 561 24.15 -6.41 -7.60
C ALA A 561 24.81 -5.66 -8.76
N LYS A 562 25.91 -6.22 -9.30
CA LYS A 562 26.61 -5.64 -10.45
C LYS A 562 25.71 -5.63 -11.69
N LYS A 563 25.11 -6.77 -12.06
CA LYS A 563 24.21 -6.89 -13.21
C LYS A 563 23.05 -5.89 -13.16
N LEU A 564 22.43 -5.75 -11.98
CA LEU A 564 21.33 -4.81 -11.79
C LEU A 564 21.78 -3.35 -11.94
N SER A 565 22.93 -3.00 -11.36
CA SER A 565 23.53 -1.67 -11.50
C SER A 565 23.82 -1.34 -12.97
N ASP A 566 24.40 -2.28 -13.72
CA ASP A 566 24.72 -2.11 -15.13
C ASP A 566 23.46 -1.96 -15.99
N LEU A 567 22.40 -2.72 -15.68
CA LEU A 567 21.11 -2.62 -16.37
C LEU A 567 20.41 -1.29 -16.09
N LEU A 568 20.35 -0.84 -14.85
CA LEU A 568 19.73 0.45 -14.48
C LEU A 568 20.53 1.66 -14.98
N ALA A 569 21.85 1.52 -15.17
CA ALA A 569 22.69 2.59 -15.77
C ALA A 569 22.33 2.89 -17.23
N THR A 570 21.54 2.04 -17.91
CA THR A 570 21.02 2.32 -19.26
C THR A 570 19.92 3.38 -19.26
N VAL A 571 19.34 3.69 -18.11
CA VAL A 571 18.37 4.79 -17.93
C VAL A 571 19.13 6.10 -17.85
N LYS A 572 19.07 6.92 -18.92
CA LYS A 572 19.75 8.22 -19.01
C LYS A 572 18.75 9.36 -19.21
#